data_b9b6b2b1f740aafc9527b44b3e8c1db8
#
_entry.id   b9b6b2b1f740aafc9527b44b3e8c1db8
#
_cell.length_a   1.000
_cell.length_b   1.000
_cell.length_c   1.000
_cell.angle_alpha   90.00
_cell.angle_beta   90.00
_cell.angle_gamma   90.00
#
_symmetry.space_group_name_H-M   'P 1'
#
loop_
_entity.id
_entity.type
_entity.pdbx_description
1 polymer ?
#
loop_
_entity_poly.entity_id
_entity_poly.type
_entity_poly.pdbx_seq_one_letter_code
_entity_poly.pdbx_strand_id
1 'polypeptide(L)'
;MGVRPVVSAVKARGTLSYLIAMLGGLVMAIFFVSCGGGGGSDAPMAPITVVASGGATSGEETPLPEDEDQFDSLSVRSLVADGEGQVDTYDLIRNFAGPNPIEAPDLYEINHPGAPHIFEELDESIGNHFVFVIHRDDDRDRDRLDITDRQRNEIKTYDKSEDAVKAYEDEVMIYRWKFKIEPGISLTSRFSHFFQLKAVGGDDSQPLITITGNVQSGDDGFEIRHSPLTSTVDLARVSRDKVEGRWLTAYVRATFSEEGDFRMIIVDEVEREVVFDISEQGLDMWRGNAADHFVRPKWGIYRSLAEKESLRPD
;
A
#
# COMPACT_ATOMS: atom_id res chain seq x y z
N MET A 1 8.68 14.44 -20.99
CA MET A 1 9.23 13.28 -20.26
C MET A 1 8.13 12.90 -19.26
N GLY A 2 7.47 11.79 -19.50
CA GLY A 2 6.33 11.35 -18.68
C GLY A 2 6.78 10.86 -17.31
N VAL A 3 6.11 11.30 -16.27
CA VAL A 3 6.26 10.76 -14.90
C VAL A 3 5.62 9.38 -14.91
N ARG A 4 6.40 8.33 -14.66
CA ARG A 4 5.87 6.96 -14.56
C ARG A 4 5.22 6.77 -13.20
N PRO A 5 4.01 6.20 -13.11
CA PRO A 5 3.43 5.84 -11.84
C PRO A 5 4.27 4.72 -11.19
N VAL A 6 4.64 4.95 -9.95
CA VAL A 6 5.48 4.04 -9.18
C VAL A 6 4.74 3.66 -7.91
N VAL A 7 4.61 2.37 -7.66
CA VAL A 7 4.30 1.86 -6.32
C VAL A 7 5.64 1.64 -5.63
N SER A 8 5.90 2.36 -4.55
CA SER A 8 7.12 2.22 -3.77
C SER A 8 6.81 1.82 -2.34
N ALA A 9 7.53 0.84 -1.82
CA ALA A 9 7.56 0.49 -0.42
C ALA A 9 8.98 0.75 0.11
N VAL A 10 9.08 1.49 1.19
CA VAL A 10 10.35 1.84 1.84
C VAL A 10 10.31 1.33 3.27
N LYS A 11 11.30 0.56 3.67
CA LYS A 11 11.44 0.01 5.01
C LYS A 11 12.61 0.66 5.72
N ALA A 12 12.35 1.20 6.91
CA ALA A 12 13.38 1.72 7.81
C ALA A 12 13.60 0.75 8.98
N ARG A 13 14.85 0.41 9.26
CA ARG A 13 15.24 -0.26 10.50
C ARG A 13 15.85 0.78 11.42
N GLY A 14 15.12 1.20 12.45
CA GLY A 14 15.60 2.12 13.47
C GLY A 14 15.53 1.49 14.84
N THR A 15 16.62 1.55 15.61
CA THR A 15 16.60 1.33 17.05
C THR A 15 15.99 2.57 17.70
N LEU A 16 14.81 2.41 18.31
CA LEU A 16 14.14 3.48 19.04
C LEU A 16 14.91 3.76 20.34
N SER A 17 15.70 4.85 20.37
CA SER A 17 16.29 5.35 21.61
C SER A 17 15.32 6.33 22.23
N TYR A 18 14.66 5.92 23.32
CA TYR A 18 13.86 6.82 24.14
C TYR A 18 14.77 7.84 24.83
N LEU A 19 14.70 9.10 24.43
CA LEU A 19 15.30 10.20 25.16
C LEU A 19 14.29 10.74 26.18
N ILE A 20 14.38 10.27 27.42
CA ILE A 20 13.66 10.89 28.53
C ILE A 20 14.38 12.24 28.86
N ALA A 21 13.74 13.33 28.52
CA ALA A 21 14.20 14.64 28.89
C ALA A 21 13.93 14.87 30.38
N MET A 22 14.92 14.60 31.25
CA MET A 22 14.97 15.14 32.61
C MET A 22 15.75 16.43 32.57
N LEU A 23 15.16 17.50 33.09
CA LEU A 23 15.83 18.78 33.32
C LEU A 23 16.99 18.63 34.28
N GLY A 24 18.14 19.18 33.90
CA GLY A 24 19.19 19.65 34.83
C GLY A 24 20.39 18.72 34.96
N GLY A 25 21.53 19.13 34.42
CA GLY A 25 22.85 18.60 34.81
C GLY A 25 23.74 18.17 33.65
N LEU A 26 24.72 19.00 33.41
CA LEU A 26 25.89 18.78 32.55
C LEU A 26 26.56 17.43 32.85
N VAL A 27 26.55 16.47 31.92
CA VAL A 27 27.42 15.28 31.93
C VAL A 27 28.00 15.01 30.55
N MET A 28 29.30 14.90 30.55
CA MET A 28 30.25 14.66 29.47
C MET A 28 29.99 13.29 28.82
N ALA A 29 29.84 13.24 27.51
CA ALA A 29 29.69 11.99 26.72
C ALA A 29 31.06 11.33 26.51
N ILE A 30 31.17 10.05 26.88
CA ILE A 30 32.30 9.18 26.54
C ILE A 30 31.84 8.23 25.46
N PHE A 31 32.46 8.30 24.27
CA PHE A 31 32.26 7.37 23.20
C PHE A 31 33.05 6.07 23.44
N PHE A 32 32.36 4.92 23.39
CA PHE A 32 33.01 3.60 23.22
C PHE A 32 32.78 3.12 21.80
N VAL A 33 33.87 3.01 21.06
CA VAL A 33 33.92 2.26 19.79
C VAL A 33 34.20 0.81 20.11
N SER A 34 33.32 -0.10 19.76
CA SER A 34 33.56 -1.54 19.80
C SER A 34 33.83 -2.05 18.39
N CYS A 35 35.08 -2.44 18.15
CA CYS A 35 35.51 -3.18 16.97
C CYS A 35 35.31 -4.67 17.22
N GLY A 36 34.50 -5.35 16.43
CA GLY A 36 34.39 -6.81 16.39
C GLY A 36 34.44 -7.28 14.93
N GLY A 37 35.58 -7.87 14.54
CA GLY A 37 35.81 -8.39 13.18
C GLY A 37 35.17 -9.77 13.00
N GLY A 38 34.72 -10.04 11.76
CA GLY A 38 34.35 -11.37 11.27
C GLY A 38 34.16 -11.28 9.77
N GLY A 39 35.12 -11.89 9.02
CA GLY A 39 35.19 -11.79 7.56
C GLY A 39 34.10 -12.63 6.86
N GLY A 40 33.48 -12.07 5.87
CA GLY A 40 32.69 -12.70 4.84
C GLY A 40 32.76 -11.79 3.62
N SER A 41 33.33 -12.32 2.53
CA SER A 41 33.50 -11.62 1.28
C SER A 41 32.17 -11.57 0.53
N ASP A 42 31.40 -10.49 0.71
CA ASP A 42 30.29 -10.15 -0.17
C ASP A 42 30.66 -8.86 -0.91
N ALA A 43 30.66 -8.94 -2.23
CA ALA A 43 30.87 -7.79 -3.09
C ALA A 43 29.75 -6.76 -2.86
N PRO A 44 30.08 -5.47 -2.75
CA PRO A 44 29.06 -4.45 -2.54
C PRO A 44 28.18 -4.36 -3.79
N MET A 45 26.90 -4.68 -3.66
CA MET A 45 25.91 -4.28 -4.65
C MET A 45 25.86 -2.75 -4.71
N ALA A 46 26.09 -2.22 -5.89
CA ALA A 46 26.00 -0.78 -6.13
C ALA A 46 24.61 -0.25 -5.75
N PRO A 47 24.53 0.92 -5.12
CA PRO A 47 23.23 1.52 -4.81
C PRO A 47 22.50 1.87 -6.12
N ILE A 48 21.29 1.34 -6.29
CA ILE A 48 20.41 1.76 -7.37
C ILE A 48 19.85 3.13 -6.98
N THR A 49 20.45 4.18 -7.50
CA THR A 49 19.95 5.53 -7.35
C THR A 49 18.71 5.70 -8.23
N VAL A 50 17.53 5.74 -7.65
CA VAL A 50 16.34 6.19 -8.36
C VAL A 50 16.39 7.71 -8.44
N VAL A 51 16.91 8.25 -9.55
CA VAL A 51 16.84 9.68 -9.83
C VAL A 51 15.40 10.01 -10.25
N ALA A 52 14.64 10.61 -9.38
CA ALA A 52 13.44 11.34 -9.75
C ALA A 52 13.90 12.62 -10.47
N SER A 53 13.95 12.61 -11.81
CA SER A 53 14.20 13.83 -12.57
C SER A 53 12.96 14.71 -12.55
N GLY A 54 12.83 15.55 -11.52
CA GLY A 54 11.90 16.66 -11.47
C GLY A 54 12.37 17.74 -12.42
N GLY A 55 11.68 17.96 -13.54
CA GLY A 55 11.78 19.21 -14.29
C GLY A 55 11.22 20.32 -13.41
N ALA A 56 12.09 21.24 -12.99
CA ALA A 56 11.69 22.42 -12.23
C ALA A 56 10.77 23.31 -13.08
N THR A 57 9.47 23.29 -12.80
CA THR A 57 8.59 24.42 -13.00
C THR A 57 8.35 25.03 -11.64
N SER A 58 8.68 26.30 -11.51
CA SER A 58 8.43 27.15 -10.34
C SER A 58 6.94 27.11 -9.97
N GLY A 59 6.58 26.47 -8.86
CA GLY A 59 5.22 26.45 -8.37
C GLY A 59 5.09 25.47 -7.22
N GLU A 60 4.67 25.98 -6.10
CA GLU A 60 4.08 25.35 -4.93
C GLU A 60 4.62 23.97 -4.52
N GLU A 61 5.23 23.91 -3.35
CA GLU A 61 5.74 22.68 -2.71
C GLU A 61 4.64 21.62 -2.62
N THR A 62 4.98 20.40 -2.98
CA THR A 62 4.09 19.25 -2.86
C THR A 62 3.80 19.04 -1.37
N PRO A 63 2.54 18.90 -0.92
CA PRO A 63 2.21 18.69 0.49
C PRO A 63 2.60 17.30 1.03
N LEU A 64 3.31 16.51 0.23
CA LEU A 64 3.81 15.19 0.61
C LEU A 64 5.17 15.32 1.30
N PRO A 65 5.40 14.63 2.44
CA PRO A 65 6.66 14.66 3.15
C PRO A 65 7.82 14.13 2.29
N GLU A 66 8.97 14.81 2.37
CA GLU A 66 10.25 14.31 1.89
C GLU A 66 10.94 13.58 3.06
N ASP A 67 10.73 12.27 3.18
CA ASP A 67 11.27 11.48 4.30
C ASP A 67 12.69 10.96 4.07
N GLU A 68 13.33 11.30 2.95
CA GLU A 68 14.60 10.72 2.54
C GLU A 68 15.76 11.02 3.51
N ASP A 69 15.66 12.11 4.26
CA ASP A 69 16.72 12.56 5.17
C ASP A 69 16.65 11.96 6.59
N GLN A 70 15.62 11.19 6.92
CA GLN A 70 15.40 10.73 8.32
C GLN A 70 15.90 9.31 8.60
N PHE A 71 16.33 8.56 7.59
CA PHE A 71 16.68 7.15 7.78
C PHE A 71 18.04 6.81 7.18
N ASP A 72 19.01 6.48 8.01
CA ASP A 72 20.38 6.15 7.62
C ASP A 72 20.52 4.84 6.81
N SER A 73 19.48 4.02 6.72
CA SER A 73 19.46 2.79 5.92
C SER A 73 18.07 2.46 5.41
N LEU A 74 17.78 2.86 4.18
CA LEU A 74 16.52 2.52 3.51
C LEU A 74 16.73 1.38 2.53
N SER A 75 15.88 0.35 2.63
CA SER A 75 15.70 -0.62 1.54
C SER A 75 14.49 -0.20 0.73
N VAL A 76 14.71 0.29 -0.48
CA VAL A 76 13.65 0.73 -1.39
C VAL A 76 13.33 -0.36 -2.39
N ARG A 77 12.05 -0.67 -2.57
CA ARG A 77 11.52 -1.52 -3.64
C ARG A 77 10.48 -0.75 -4.43
N SER A 78 10.55 -0.85 -5.74
CA SER A 78 9.61 -0.15 -6.63
C SER A 78 9.02 -1.12 -7.65
N LEU A 79 7.71 -1.00 -7.87
CA LEU A 79 7.01 -1.63 -8.98
C LEU A 79 6.61 -0.55 -9.97
N VAL A 80 7.06 -0.67 -11.21
CA VAL A 80 6.84 0.31 -12.27
C VAL A 80 6.31 -0.39 -13.50
N ALA A 81 5.19 0.10 -14.03
CA ALA A 81 4.68 -0.33 -15.33
C ALA A 81 5.63 0.13 -16.44
N ASP A 82 6.09 -0.78 -17.28
CA ASP A 82 7.11 -0.49 -18.33
C ASP A 82 6.51 -0.36 -19.73
N GLY A 83 5.23 -0.71 -19.89
CA GLY A 83 4.43 -0.55 -21.09
C GLY A 83 4.29 -1.82 -21.91
N GLU A 84 3.31 -1.82 -22.79
CA GLU A 84 2.97 -2.95 -23.64
C GLU A 84 4.20 -3.39 -24.50
N GLY A 85 4.42 -4.69 -24.56
CA GLY A 85 5.49 -5.30 -25.35
C GLY A 85 6.88 -5.28 -24.69
N GLN A 86 6.98 -4.86 -23.44
CA GLN A 86 8.18 -4.98 -22.61
C GLN A 86 8.10 -6.27 -21.75
N VAL A 87 8.40 -6.21 -20.45
CA VAL A 87 8.26 -7.36 -19.57
C VAL A 87 6.79 -7.67 -19.36
N ASP A 88 6.42 -8.96 -19.30
CA ASP A 88 5.05 -9.35 -18.96
C ASP A 88 4.61 -8.74 -17.63
N THR A 89 3.41 -8.18 -17.59
CA THR A 89 2.85 -7.50 -16.41
C THR A 89 2.92 -8.34 -15.14
N TYR A 90 2.59 -9.63 -15.25
CA TYR A 90 2.63 -10.53 -14.09
C TYR A 90 4.06 -10.87 -13.66
N ASP A 91 5.00 -10.85 -14.59
CA ASP A 91 6.42 -11.04 -14.28
C ASP A 91 7.01 -9.80 -13.62
N LEU A 92 6.63 -8.58 -14.02
CA LEU A 92 6.98 -7.35 -13.29
C LEU A 92 6.52 -7.41 -11.84
N ILE A 93 5.27 -7.82 -11.62
CA ILE A 93 4.69 -7.95 -10.27
C ILE A 93 5.43 -9.04 -9.47
N ARG A 94 5.76 -10.18 -10.08
CA ARG A 94 6.54 -11.25 -9.43
C ARG A 94 7.95 -10.82 -9.08
N ASN A 95 8.60 -10.03 -9.94
CA ASN A 95 9.93 -9.49 -9.69
C ASN A 95 9.96 -8.53 -8.50
N PHE A 96 8.89 -7.77 -8.29
CA PHE A 96 8.73 -6.86 -7.16
C PHE A 96 8.37 -7.60 -5.86
N ALA A 97 7.35 -8.43 -5.90
CA ALA A 97 6.69 -8.96 -4.69
C ALA A 97 7.04 -10.43 -4.41
N GLY A 98 7.85 -11.09 -5.26
CA GLY A 98 8.23 -12.49 -5.11
C GLY A 98 7.17 -13.48 -5.62
N PRO A 99 7.26 -14.76 -5.28
CA PRO A 99 6.36 -15.78 -5.77
C PRO A 99 4.94 -15.63 -5.21
N ASN A 100 3.93 -15.95 -6.03
CA ASN A 100 2.49 -15.90 -5.70
C ASN A 100 1.98 -14.53 -5.19
N PRO A 101 2.37 -13.41 -5.81
CA PRO A 101 2.00 -12.09 -5.34
C PRO A 101 0.64 -11.63 -5.87
N ILE A 102 0.02 -12.38 -6.77
CA ILE A 102 -1.16 -11.96 -7.53
C ILE A 102 -2.35 -12.82 -7.11
N GLU A 103 -3.45 -12.17 -6.79
CA GLU A 103 -4.76 -12.76 -6.51
C GLU A 103 -5.77 -12.27 -7.55
N ALA A 104 -5.50 -12.57 -8.83
CA ALA A 104 -6.34 -12.19 -9.96
C ALA A 104 -7.21 -13.39 -10.42
N PRO A 105 -8.45 -13.17 -10.88
CA PRO A 105 -9.38 -14.23 -11.29
C PRO A 105 -8.84 -15.13 -12.41
N ASP A 106 -8.15 -14.56 -13.38
CA ASP A 106 -7.62 -15.28 -14.56
C ASP A 106 -6.49 -16.26 -14.24
N LEU A 107 -5.88 -16.18 -13.07
CA LEU A 107 -4.84 -17.13 -12.62
C LEU A 107 -5.41 -18.46 -12.11
N TYR A 108 -6.72 -18.58 -12.00
CA TYR A 108 -7.39 -19.76 -11.43
C TYR A 108 -8.33 -20.36 -12.46
N GLU A 109 -8.04 -21.59 -12.93
CA GLU A 109 -8.79 -22.29 -13.98
C GLU A 109 -10.31 -22.38 -13.70
N ILE A 110 -10.67 -22.48 -12.43
CA ILE A 110 -12.06 -22.60 -11.98
C ILE A 110 -12.75 -21.25 -11.73
N ASN A 111 -12.09 -20.14 -11.99
CA ASN A 111 -12.61 -18.79 -11.79
C ASN A 111 -12.95 -18.17 -13.16
N HIS A 112 -12.15 -17.22 -13.63
CA HIS A 112 -12.38 -16.53 -14.90
C HIS A 112 -11.09 -16.54 -15.77
N PRO A 113 -10.66 -17.71 -16.29
CA PRO A 113 -9.48 -17.78 -17.13
C PRO A 113 -9.74 -17.16 -18.51
N GLY A 114 -8.73 -16.57 -19.09
CA GLY A 114 -8.80 -16.07 -20.48
C GLY A 114 -8.07 -14.75 -20.64
N ALA A 115 -8.72 -13.63 -20.37
CA ALA A 115 -8.08 -12.33 -20.46
C ALA A 115 -7.38 -11.96 -19.13
N PRO A 116 -6.19 -11.37 -19.16
CA PRO A 116 -5.54 -10.86 -17.96
C PRO A 116 -6.42 -9.83 -17.23
N HIS A 117 -6.50 -9.96 -15.90
CA HIS A 117 -7.24 -9.01 -15.06
C HIS A 117 -6.35 -7.91 -14.49
N ILE A 118 -5.03 -8.04 -14.64
CA ILE A 118 -4.08 -6.96 -14.41
C ILE A 118 -3.23 -6.81 -15.67
N PHE A 119 -3.24 -5.63 -16.24
CA PHE A 119 -2.50 -5.31 -17.46
C PHE A 119 -1.99 -3.87 -17.40
N GLU A 120 -1.26 -3.44 -18.42
CA GLU A 120 -0.69 -2.09 -18.48
C GLU A 120 -1.37 -1.26 -19.54
N GLU A 121 -1.60 0.02 -19.21
CA GLU A 121 -2.07 1.04 -20.13
C GLU A 121 -1.21 2.30 -20.05
N LEU A 122 -1.27 3.14 -21.07
CA LEU A 122 -0.62 4.43 -21.13
C LEU A 122 -1.63 5.55 -20.90
N ASP A 123 -1.43 6.31 -19.83
CA ASP A 123 -2.14 7.58 -19.59
C ASP A 123 -1.22 8.76 -19.98
N GLU A 124 -1.76 9.77 -20.66
CA GLU A 124 -0.95 10.90 -21.15
C GLU A 124 -0.34 11.75 -20.03
N SER A 125 -0.96 11.77 -18.86
CA SER A 125 -0.53 12.61 -17.73
C SER A 125 0.47 11.92 -16.81
N ILE A 126 0.32 10.61 -16.56
CA ILE A 126 1.14 9.88 -15.61
C ILE A 126 2.05 8.81 -16.23
N GLY A 127 1.85 8.49 -17.52
CA GLY A 127 2.58 7.42 -18.22
C GLY A 127 1.98 6.03 -18.04
N ASN A 128 2.80 5.00 -18.26
CA ASN A 128 2.36 3.60 -18.09
C ASN A 128 1.91 3.31 -16.66
N HIS A 129 0.82 2.60 -16.51
CA HIS A 129 0.26 2.22 -15.22
C HIS A 129 -0.41 0.84 -15.28
N PHE A 130 -0.60 0.22 -14.13
CA PHE A 130 -1.33 -1.04 -14.02
C PHE A 130 -2.83 -0.76 -13.92
N VAL A 131 -3.61 -1.49 -14.70
CA VAL A 131 -5.08 -1.50 -14.66
C VAL A 131 -5.54 -2.78 -13.98
N PHE A 132 -6.46 -2.65 -13.04
CA PHE A 132 -7.12 -3.77 -12.37
C PHE A 132 -8.57 -3.80 -12.79
N VAL A 133 -9.01 -4.88 -13.41
CA VAL A 133 -10.41 -5.09 -13.76
C VAL A 133 -11.05 -6.16 -12.87
N ILE A 134 -12.35 -6.05 -12.65
CA ILE A 134 -13.12 -7.03 -11.91
C ILE A 134 -14.55 -7.09 -12.46
N HIS A 135 -14.97 -8.28 -12.91
CA HIS A 135 -16.27 -8.53 -13.49
C HIS A 135 -17.25 -8.98 -12.41
N ARG A 136 -18.41 -8.33 -12.35
CA ARG A 136 -19.40 -8.58 -11.31
C ARG A 136 -19.91 -10.02 -11.30
N ASP A 137 -20.13 -10.56 -12.48
CA ASP A 137 -20.86 -11.80 -12.63
C ASP A 137 -19.95 -13.03 -12.72
N ASP A 138 -18.75 -12.86 -13.25
CA ASP A 138 -17.85 -13.96 -13.57
C ASP A 138 -16.74 -14.17 -12.53
N ASP A 139 -16.25 -13.11 -11.91
CA ASP A 139 -15.12 -13.19 -10.99
C ASP A 139 -15.48 -13.70 -9.59
N ARG A 140 -14.52 -14.38 -8.97
CA ARG A 140 -14.62 -14.97 -7.63
C ARG A 140 -13.42 -14.56 -6.75
N ASP A 141 -13.42 -15.03 -5.50
CA ASP A 141 -12.27 -14.89 -4.61
C ASP A 141 -11.26 -16.03 -4.86
N ARG A 142 -10.36 -15.86 -5.81
CA ARG A 142 -9.29 -16.81 -6.15
C ARG A 142 -9.86 -18.17 -6.61
N ASP A 143 -9.32 -19.29 -6.06
CA ASP A 143 -9.77 -20.68 -6.26
C ASP A 143 -10.90 -21.10 -5.30
N ARG A 144 -11.50 -20.15 -4.58
CA ARG A 144 -12.44 -20.41 -3.49
C ARG A 144 -13.89 -20.35 -4.00
N LEU A 145 -14.37 -21.42 -4.65
CA LEU A 145 -15.75 -21.52 -5.11
C LEU A 145 -16.79 -21.55 -3.98
N ASP A 146 -16.38 -21.91 -2.76
CA ASP A 146 -17.19 -21.87 -1.56
C ASP A 146 -17.43 -20.45 -1.03
N ILE A 147 -16.62 -19.48 -1.46
CA ILE A 147 -16.76 -18.07 -1.11
C ILE A 147 -17.50 -17.34 -2.24
N THR A 148 -18.80 -17.13 -2.06
CA THR A 148 -19.68 -16.51 -3.06
C THR A 148 -20.09 -15.07 -2.73
N ASP A 149 -19.73 -14.59 -1.54
CA ASP A 149 -20.10 -13.27 -1.01
C ASP A 149 -19.07 -12.16 -1.29
N ARG A 150 -18.00 -12.47 -2.03
CA ARG A 150 -16.92 -11.55 -2.35
C ARG A 150 -16.13 -11.97 -3.58
N GLN A 151 -15.40 -11.01 -4.14
CA GLN A 151 -14.49 -11.21 -5.26
C GLN A 151 -13.25 -10.32 -5.11
N ARG A 152 -12.14 -10.71 -5.75
CA ARG A 152 -10.91 -9.92 -5.67
C ARG A 152 -10.05 -9.98 -6.92
N ASN A 153 -9.34 -8.87 -7.12
CA ASN A 153 -8.22 -8.75 -8.03
C ASN A 153 -7.17 -7.86 -7.36
N GLU A 154 -6.13 -8.45 -6.74
CA GLU A 154 -5.16 -7.75 -5.91
C GLU A 154 -3.74 -8.25 -6.14
N ILE A 155 -2.78 -7.35 -5.99
CA ILE A 155 -1.37 -7.71 -5.74
C ILE A 155 -1.06 -7.58 -4.26
N LYS A 156 -0.12 -8.41 -3.79
CA LYS A 156 0.29 -8.48 -2.39
C LYS A 156 1.74 -8.90 -2.25
N THR A 157 2.33 -8.66 -1.11
CA THR A 157 3.53 -9.37 -0.67
C THR A 157 3.16 -10.57 0.21
N TYR A 158 4.03 -11.56 0.38
CA TYR A 158 3.74 -12.76 1.15
C TYR A 158 4.99 -13.35 1.82
N ASP A 159 4.89 -14.55 2.41
CA ASP A 159 5.96 -15.21 3.19
C ASP A 159 7.31 -15.29 2.46
N LYS A 160 7.29 -15.60 1.16
CA LYS A 160 8.48 -15.70 0.30
C LYS A 160 8.88 -14.39 -0.37
N SER A 161 8.17 -13.30 -0.12
CA SER A 161 8.61 -11.99 -0.52
C SER A 161 9.84 -11.57 0.27
N GLU A 162 10.65 -10.66 -0.29
CA GLU A 162 11.78 -10.10 0.43
C GLU A 162 11.32 -9.33 1.67
N ASP A 163 12.16 -9.26 2.69
CA ASP A 163 11.84 -8.57 3.94
C ASP A 163 11.64 -7.06 3.74
N ALA A 164 12.24 -6.49 2.70
CA ALA A 164 12.06 -5.08 2.35
C ALA A 164 10.63 -4.67 2.03
N VAL A 165 9.74 -5.62 1.76
CA VAL A 165 8.31 -5.40 1.44
C VAL A 165 7.37 -6.05 2.45
N LYS A 166 7.89 -6.43 3.62
CA LYS A 166 7.15 -6.95 4.78
C LYS A 166 7.49 -6.11 6.00
N ALA A 167 6.52 -5.85 6.84
CA ALA A 167 6.73 -5.13 8.10
C ALA A 167 6.62 -6.11 9.27
N TYR A 168 7.66 -6.19 10.07
CA TYR A 168 7.65 -6.92 11.33
C TYR A 168 7.33 -6.00 12.51
N GLU A 169 7.16 -6.58 13.69
CA GLU A 169 6.87 -5.81 14.91
C GLU A 169 7.90 -4.71 15.13
N ASP A 170 7.42 -3.53 15.54
CA ASP A 170 8.18 -2.30 15.79
C ASP A 170 8.89 -1.70 14.56
N GLU A 171 8.69 -2.24 13.37
CA GLU A 171 9.25 -1.66 12.15
C GLU A 171 8.39 -0.54 11.58
N VAL A 172 9.07 0.41 10.95
CA VAL A 172 8.44 1.51 10.21
C VAL A 172 8.50 1.21 8.73
N MET A 173 7.36 1.35 8.05
CA MET A 173 7.29 1.28 6.59
C MET A 173 6.72 2.56 6.02
N ILE A 174 7.23 2.94 4.84
CA ILE A 174 6.70 4.03 4.04
C ILE A 174 6.25 3.45 2.71
N TYR A 175 5.02 3.76 2.31
CA TYR A 175 4.45 3.38 1.03
C TYR A 175 4.07 4.64 0.26
N ARG A 176 4.42 4.67 -1.05
CA ARG A 176 4.00 5.72 -1.97
C ARG A 176 3.49 5.09 -3.26
N TRP A 177 2.35 5.52 -3.73
CA TRP A 177 1.79 5.06 -5.02
C TRP A 177 0.82 6.08 -5.60
N LYS A 178 0.63 6.00 -6.92
CA LYS A 178 -0.45 6.72 -7.60
C LYS A 178 -1.57 5.77 -7.93
N PHE A 179 -2.80 6.26 -7.83
CA PHE A 179 -3.97 5.48 -8.21
C PHE A 179 -5.08 6.38 -8.74
N LYS A 180 -5.94 5.79 -9.55
CA LYS A 180 -7.20 6.39 -10.01
C LYS A 180 -8.29 5.33 -9.89
N ILE A 181 -9.45 5.74 -9.41
CA ILE A 181 -10.66 4.92 -9.41
C ILE A 181 -11.51 5.42 -10.56
N GLU A 182 -11.77 4.53 -11.54
CA GLU A 182 -12.49 4.93 -12.75
C GLU A 182 -13.91 5.42 -12.46
N PRO A 183 -14.39 6.43 -13.23
CA PRO A 183 -15.75 6.95 -13.09
C PRO A 183 -16.82 5.87 -13.30
N GLY A 184 -17.85 5.90 -12.47
CA GLY A 184 -18.98 4.98 -12.55
C GLY A 184 -18.77 3.66 -11.82
N ILE A 185 -17.73 3.55 -10.96
CA ILE A 185 -17.65 2.40 -10.06
C ILE A 185 -18.89 2.33 -9.18
N SER A 186 -19.50 1.14 -9.08
CA SER A 186 -20.65 0.94 -8.20
C SER A 186 -20.18 0.63 -6.79
N LEU A 187 -20.62 1.43 -5.84
CA LEU A 187 -20.44 1.21 -4.41
C LEU A 187 -21.74 0.69 -3.79
N THR A 188 -21.64 -0.09 -2.74
CA THR A 188 -22.78 -0.61 -1.96
C THR A 188 -22.62 -0.25 -0.49
N SER A 189 -23.55 -0.62 0.36
CA SER A 189 -23.40 -0.45 1.81
C SER A 189 -22.29 -1.37 2.39
N ARG A 190 -21.73 -2.24 1.55
CA ARG A 190 -20.65 -3.16 1.87
C ARG A 190 -19.31 -2.59 1.42
N PHE A 191 -18.25 -3.29 1.78
CA PHE A 191 -16.89 -2.85 1.47
C PHE A 191 -16.52 -3.04 -0.01
N SER A 192 -15.76 -2.06 -0.52
CA SER A 192 -14.91 -2.19 -1.70
C SER A 192 -13.54 -1.63 -1.33
N HIS A 193 -12.58 -2.51 -1.04
CA HIS A 193 -11.21 -2.11 -0.66
C HIS A 193 -10.35 -1.94 -1.89
N PHE A 194 -9.58 -0.85 -1.94
CA PHE A 194 -8.62 -0.52 -3.00
C PHE A 194 -7.17 -0.60 -2.53
N PHE A 195 -6.97 -0.52 -1.23
CA PHE A 195 -5.70 -0.73 -0.55
C PHE A 195 -5.94 -1.36 0.81
N GLN A 196 -5.01 -2.21 1.25
CA GLN A 196 -5.05 -2.82 2.57
C GLN A 196 -3.64 -2.91 3.17
N LEU A 197 -3.50 -2.62 4.46
CA LEU A 197 -2.43 -3.15 5.31
C LEU A 197 -3.01 -4.35 6.05
N LYS A 198 -2.48 -5.54 5.77
CA LYS A 198 -3.05 -6.81 6.22
C LYS A 198 -2.03 -7.64 6.96
N ALA A 199 -2.34 -8.06 8.18
CA ALA A 199 -1.54 -9.00 8.94
C ALA A 199 -1.47 -10.38 8.26
N VAL A 200 -0.38 -11.08 8.49
CA VAL A 200 -0.16 -12.48 8.17
C VAL A 200 0.28 -13.17 9.45
N GLY A 201 -0.54 -14.09 9.94
CA GLY A 201 -0.40 -14.70 11.26
C GLY A 201 -0.99 -13.85 12.38
N GLY A 202 -1.15 -14.48 13.55
CA GLY A 202 -1.88 -13.88 14.66
C GLY A 202 -3.37 -13.74 14.37
N ASP A 203 -4.00 -12.66 14.83
CA ASP A 203 -5.37 -12.33 14.46
C ASP A 203 -5.40 -11.56 13.12
N ASP A 204 -5.39 -12.29 12.05
CA ASP A 204 -5.42 -11.76 10.69
C ASP A 204 -6.82 -11.73 10.05
N SER A 205 -7.88 -11.80 10.84
CA SER A 205 -9.27 -11.84 10.36
C SER A 205 -9.65 -10.57 9.57
N GLN A 206 -9.25 -9.40 10.06
CA GLN A 206 -9.50 -8.10 9.45
C GLN A 206 -8.19 -7.43 8.97
N PRO A 207 -8.22 -6.57 7.93
CA PRO A 207 -7.09 -5.69 7.64
C PRO A 207 -6.93 -4.63 8.73
N LEU A 208 -5.69 -4.17 8.96
CA LEU A 208 -5.39 -3.08 9.90
C LEU A 208 -5.90 -1.73 9.38
N ILE A 209 -5.50 -1.42 8.16
CA ILE A 209 -5.89 -0.19 7.45
C ILE A 209 -6.44 -0.55 6.08
N THR A 210 -7.48 0.18 5.64
CA THR A 210 -7.98 0.08 4.26
C THR A 210 -8.32 1.46 3.69
N ILE A 211 -8.16 1.60 2.36
CA ILE A 211 -8.89 2.59 1.57
C ILE A 211 -10.12 1.88 1.06
N THR A 212 -11.29 2.33 1.46
CA THR A 212 -12.57 1.66 1.22
C THR A 212 -13.57 2.61 0.58
N GLY A 213 -14.21 2.19 -0.50
CA GLY A 213 -15.41 2.82 -1.03
C GLY A 213 -16.67 2.11 -0.53
N ASN A 214 -17.66 2.87 -0.11
CA ASN A 214 -18.97 2.34 0.28
C ASN A 214 -20.06 3.43 0.29
N VAL A 215 -21.29 2.99 0.54
CA VAL A 215 -22.46 3.86 0.79
C VAL A 215 -22.76 3.86 2.28
N GLN A 216 -22.75 5.03 2.90
CA GLN A 216 -23.16 5.22 4.30
C GLN A 216 -24.31 6.22 4.37
N SER A 217 -25.40 5.84 4.99
CA SER A 217 -26.60 6.71 5.14
C SER A 217 -27.14 7.28 3.82
N GLY A 218 -26.89 6.59 2.71
CA GLY A 218 -27.31 6.99 1.38
C GLY A 218 -26.27 7.83 0.60
N ASP A 219 -25.13 8.17 1.22
CA ASP A 219 -24.06 8.93 0.58
C ASP A 219 -22.89 8.04 0.14
N ASP A 220 -22.56 8.08 -1.14
CA ASP A 220 -21.38 7.43 -1.71
C ASP A 220 -20.12 8.16 -1.28
N GLY A 221 -19.10 7.40 -0.86
CA GLY A 221 -17.84 7.99 -0.45
C GLY A 221 -16.72 7.00 -0.29
N PHE A 222 -15.56 7.57 -0.01
CA PHE A 222 -14.33 6.83 0.29
C PHE A 222 -13.85 7.16 1.69
N GLU A 223 -13.35 6.16 2.38
CA GLU A 223 -12.94 6.25 3.77
C GLU A 223 -11.61 5.54 4.01
N ILE A 224 -10.89 6.03 4.98
CA ILE A 224 -9.74 5.34 5.56
C ILE A 224 -10.23 4.68 6.84
N ARG A 225 -10.19 3.36 6.86
CA ARG A 225 -10.65 2.57 8.00
C ARG A 225 -9.48 1.98 8.76
N HIS A 226 -9.57 2.01 10.06
CA HIS A 226 -8.75 1.22 10.97
C HIS A 226 -9.62 0.15 11.63
N SER A 227 -9.15 -1.08 11.67
CA SER A 227 -9.84 -2.19 12.33
C SER A 227 -8.98 -2.72 13.47
N PRO A 228 -9.12 -2.16 14.69
CA PRO A 228 -8.55 -2.78 15.88
C PRO A 228 -9.29 -4.10 16.19
N LEU A 229 -8.81 -4.87 17.14
CA LEU A 229 -9.41 -6.17 17.51
C LEU A 229 -10.88 -6.08 17.94
N THR A 230 -11.32 -4.91 18.37
CA THR A 230 -12.65 -4.74 18.98
C THR A 230 -13.72 -4.21 18.02
N SER A 231 -13.38 -3.26 17.16
CA SER A 231 -14.34 -2.65 16.22
C SER A 231 -13.61 -1.90 15.11
N THR A 232 -14.24 -1.78 13.93
CA THR A 232 -13.73 -0.94 12.85
C THR A 232 -14.12 0.51 13.12
N VAL A 233 -13.18 1.43 12.86
CA VAL A 233 -13.34 2.88 13.00
C VAL A 233 -12.97 3.55 11.69
N ASP A 234 -13.79 4.51 11.24
CA ASP A 234 -13.48 5.37 10.11
C ASP A 234 -12.61 6.53 10.62
N LEU A 235 -11.32 6.55 10.21
CA LEU A 235 -10.40 7.64 10.57
C LEU A 235 -10.72 8.92 9.82
N ALA A 236 -11.15 8.79 8.56
CA ALA A 236 -11.60 9.89 7.73
C ALA A 236 -12.51 9.39 6.62
N ARG A 237 -13.39 10.27 6.13
CA ARG A 237 -14.27 10.02 4.99
C ARG A 237 -14.38 11.26 4.12
N VAL A 238 -14.42 11.05 2.80
CA VAL A 238 -14.67 12.10 1.80
C VAL A 238 -15.77 11.64 0.85
N SER A 239 -16.42 12.60 0.20
CA SER A 239 -17.40 12.33 -0.85
C SER A 239 -16.72 11.74 -2.09
N ARG A 240 -17.50 11.01 -2.89
CA ARG A 240 -17.06 10.31 -4.09
C ARG A 240 -16.34 11.20 -5.10
N ASP A 241 -16.83 12.42 -5.32
CA ASP A 241 -16.30 13.39 -6.27
C ASP A 241 -14.86 13.84 -5.97
N LYS A 242 -14.39 13.65 -4.74
CA LYS A 242 -13.00 13.94 -4.35
C LYS A 242 -12.00 12.86 -4.79
N VAL A 243 -12.47 11.67 -5.17
CA VAL A 243 -11.61 10.52 -5.44
C VAL A 243 -11.79 9.98 -6.86
N GLU A 244 -13.04 9.81 -7.30
CA GLU A 244 -13.35 9.16 -8.57
C GLU A 244 -12.92 9.99 -9.78
N GLY A 245 -12.31 9.32 -10.75
CA GLY A 245 -11.84 9.94 -11.99
C GLY A 245 -10.58 10.79 -11.86
N ARG A 246 -9.96 10.83 -10.69
CA ARG A 246 -8.79 11.65 -10.37
C ARG A 246 -7.56 10.78 -10.18
N TRP A 247 -6.42 11.22 -10.72
CA TRP A 247 -5.13 10.68 -10.33
C TRP A 247 -4.73 11.23 -8.96
N LEU A 248 -4.59 10.33 -8.02
CA LEU A 248 -4.25 10.64 -6.64
C LEU A 248 -2.88 10.03 -6.31
N THR A 249 -2.06 10.76 -5.57
CA THR A 249 -0.84 10.22 -4.95
C THR A 249 -1.10 9.96 -3.47
N ALA A 250 -0.88 8.74 -3.04
CA ALA A 250 -0.93 8.35 -1.66
C ALA A 250 0.48 8.24 -1.07
N TYR A 251 0.63 8.75 0.14
CA TYR A 251 1.74 8.55 1.05
C TYR A 251 1.22 7.92 2.33
N VAL A 252 1.86 6.86 2.78
CA VAL A 252 1.57 6.20 4.06
C VAL A 252 2.88 5.95 4.79
N ARG A 253 2.95 6.35 6.06
CA ARG A 253 3.99 5.96 7.00
C ARG A 253 3.34 5.29 8.20
N ALA A 254 3.76 4.10 8.55
CA ALA A 254 3.20 3.33 9.65
C ALA A 254 4.28 2.67 10.49
N THR A 255 4.16 2.76 11.81
CA THR A 255 4.90 1.94 12.78
C THR A 255 4.03 0.75 13.16
N PHE A 256 4.51 -0.47 12.94
CA PHE A 256 3.75 -1.68 13.15
C PHE A 256 3.92 -2.20 14.57
N SER A 257 3.16 -1.66 15.49
CA SER A 257 3.19 -1.93 16.93
C SER A 257 1.76 -1.88 17.49
N GLU A 258 1.52 -2.43 18.68
CA GLU A 258 0.22 -2.32 19.37
C GLU A 258 -0.13 -0.86 19.73
N GLU A 259 0.87 0.01 19.83
CA GLU A 259 0.75 1.46 20.02
C GLU A 259 1.54 2.19 18.93
N GLY A 260 1.24 1.89 17.66
CA GLY A 260 1.96 2.43 16.51
C GLY A 260 1.54 3.83 16.12
N ASP A 261 2.39 4.49 15.32
CA ASP A 261 2.06 5.75 14.65
C ASP A 261 1.57 5.46 13.24
N PHE A 262 0.58 6.22 12.80
CA PHE A 262 0.04 6.14 11.45
C PHE A 262 -0.11 7.52 10.83
N ARG A 263 0.48 7.70 9.65
CA ARG A 263 0.36 8.90 8.84
C ARG A 263 -0.10 8.51 7.44
N MET A 264 -1.18 9.13 6.94
CA MET A 264 -1.59 9.00 5.55
C MET A 264 -1.93 10.37 4.98
N ILE A 265 -1.38 10.67 3.80
CA ILE A 265 -1.73 11.84 3.01
C ILE A 265 -2.09 11.36 1.60
N ILE A 266 -3.21 11.82 1.08
CA ILE A 266 -3.61 11.59 -0.30
C ILE A 266 -3.86 12.94 -0.96
N VAL A 267 -3.21 13.17 -2.11
CA VAL A 267 -3.22 14.43 -2.85
C VAL A 267 -3.67 14.21 -4.28
N ASP A 268 -4.51 15.07 -4.79
CA ASP A 268 -4.85 15.15 -6.21
C ASP A 268 -3.61 15.61 -7.02
N GLU A 269 -3.24 14.85 -8.03
CA GLU A 269 -2.05 15.14 -8.87
C GLU A 269 -2.20 16.39 -9.73
N VAL A 270 -3.43 16.72 -10.12
CA VAL A 270 -3.72 17.85 -11.01
C VAL A 270 -4.04 19.12 -10.22
N GLU A 271 -5.01 19.01 -9.33
CA GLU A 271 -5.49 20.16 -8.53
C GLU A 271 -4.58 20.48 -7.35
N ARG A 272 -3.68 19.58 -6.99
CA ARG A 272 -2.78 19.70 -5.83
C ARG A 272 -3.54 19.82 -4.50
N GLU A 273 -4.83 19.47 -4.50
CA GLU A 273 -5.68 19.49 -3.31
C GLU A 273 -5.37 18.28 -2.41
N VAL A 274 -5.30 18.49 -1.11
CA VAL A 274 -5.22 17.40 -0.13
C VAL A 274 -6.60 16.77 0.02
N VAL A 275 -6.72 15.49 -0.32
CA VAL A 275 -7.97 14.72 -0.23
C VAL A 275 -8.10 14.07 1.14
N PHE A 276 -7.01 13.49 1.66
CA PHE A 276 -6.93 12.94 3.01
C PHE A 276 -5.65 13.43 3.69
N ASP A 277 -5.77 13.79 4.94
CA ASP A 277 -4.66 14.14 5.84
C ASP A 277 -4.93 13.56 7.23
N ILE A 278 -4.29 12.44 7.55
CA ILE A 278 -4.51 11.67 8.77
C ILE A 278 -3.19 11.53 9.51
N SER A 279 -3.22 11.78 10.81
CA SER A 279 -2.08 11.58 11.70
C SER A 279 -2.58 11.05 13.03
N GLU A 280 -2.31 9.78 13.32
CA GLU A 280 -2.74 9.09 14.52
C GLU A 280 -1.52 8.57 15.29
N GLN A 281 -1.57 8.61 16.60
CA GLN A 281 -0.57 8.07 17.51
C GLN A 281 -1.22 7.04 18.43
N GLY A 282 -0.46 6.02 18.84
CA GLY A 282 -0.99 4.97 19.72
C GLY A 282 -2.05 4.10 19.05
N LEU A 283 -1.99 3.94 17.75
CA LEU A 283 -2.92 3.12 16.98
C LEU A 283 -2.47 1.66 17.03
N ASP A 284 -3.42 0.74 17.28
CA ASP A 284 -3.14 -0.70 17.26
C ASP A 284 -2.90 -1.18 15.82
N MET A 285 -1.61 -1.24 15.42
CA MET A 285 -1.14 -1.59 14.08
C MET A 285 -0.44 -2.96 14.04
N TRP A 286 -0.59 -3.81 15.08
CA TRP A 286 0.03 -5.12 15.14
C TRP A 286 -1.00 -6.22 15.50
N ARG A 287 -0.79 -7.42 14.93
CA ARG A 287 -1.66 -8.59 15.16
C ARG A 287 -0.84 -9.87 15.39
N GLY A 288 0.48 -9.77 15.27
CA GLY A 288 1.35 -10.92 15.37
C GLY A 288 1.52 -11.38 16.82
N ASN A 289 1.82 -12.67 16.98
CA ASN A 289 2.18 -13.29 18.26
C ASN A 289 3.35 -14.29 18.09
N ALA A 290 4.05 -14.24 16.97
CA ALA A 290 5.23 -15.04 16.66
C ALA A 290 6.18 -14.21 15.77
N ALA A 291 7.48 -14.53 15.81
CA ALA A 291 8.54 -13.76 15.15
C ALA A 291 8.48 -13.78 13.60
N ASP A 292 7.78 -14.74 13.02
CA ASP A 292 7.57 -14.87 11.58
C ASP A 292 6.27 -14.22 11.09
N HIS A 293 5.47 -13.63 11.99
CA HIS A 293 4.30 -12.87 11.64
C HIS A 293 4.70 -11.48 11.13
N PHE A 294 3.95 -10.94 10.17
CA PHE A 294 4.24 -9.67 9.54
C PHE A 294 2.97 -8.98 9.03
N VAL A 295 3.10 -7.70 8.71
CA VAL A 295 2.07 -6.95 7.99
C VAL A 295 2.54 -6.72 6.56
N ARG A 296 1.61 -6.79 5.62
CA ARG A 296 1.84 -6.59 4.19
C ARG A 296 0.88 -5.61 3.58
N PRO A 297 1.32 -4.87 2.55
CA PRO A 297 0.43 -4.10 1.71
C PRO A 297 -0.28 -5.01 0.69
N LYS A 298 -1.47 -4.59 0.28
CA LYS A 298 -2.22 -5.12 -0.86
C LYS A 298 -2.81 -3.96 -1.64
N TRP A 299 -2.72 -4.02 -2.96
CA TRP A 299 -3.28 -3.05 -3.89
C TRP A 299 -4.18 -3.75 -4.91
N GLY A 300 -5.25 -3.11 -5.31
CA GLY A 300 -6.21 -3.63 -6.29
C GLY A 300 -7.64 -3.50 -5.81
N ILE A 301 -8.49 -4.47 -6.13
CA ILE A 301 -9.91 -4.45 -5.80
C ILE A 301 -10.27 -5.71 -5.00
N TYR A 302 -10.83 -5.51 -3.81
CA TYR A 302 -11.45 -6.57 -3.02
C TYR A 302 -12.80 -6.09 -2.52
N ARG A 303 -13.89 -6.64 -3.06
CA ARG A 303 -15.23 -6.16 -2.75
C ARG A 303 -16.19 -7.27 -2.35
N SER A 304 -17.20 -6.89 -1.57
CA SER A 304 -18.32 -7.74 -1.20
C SER A 304 -19.31 -7.88 -2.35
N LEU A 305 -19.88 -9.07 -2.50
CA LEU A 305 -21.01 -9.38 -3.39
C LEU A 305 -22.33 -9.54 -2.62
N ALA A 306 -22.39 -9.21 -1.33
CA ALA A 306 -23.64 -9.36 -0.54
C ALA A 306 -24.81 -8.50 -1.07
N GLU A 307 -24.48 -7.43 -1.82
CA GLU A 307 -25.45 -6.56 -2.51
C GLU A 307 -25.14 -6.53 -4.02
N LYS A 308 -24.84 -7.70 -4.60
CA LYS A 308 -24.39 -7.86 -5.98
C LYS A 308 -25.26 -7.12 -7.01
N GLU A 309 -26.59 -7.19 -6.84
CA GLU A 309 -27.54 -6.57 -7.77
C GLU A 309 -27.48 -5.03 -7.81
N SER A 310 -26.85 -4.43 -6.81
CA SER A 310 -26.59 -2.98 -6.79
C SER A 310 -25.26 -2.59 -7.47
N LEU A 311 -24.43 -3.58 -7.80
CA LEU A 311 -23.21 -3.35 -8.57
C LEU A 311 -23.55 -3.27 -10.07
N ARG A 312 -22.79 -2.43 -10.80
CA ARG A 312 -22.93 -2.36 -12.27
C ARG A 312 -22.67 -3.73 -12.88
N PRO A 313 -23.51 -4.22 -13.81
CA PRO A 313 -23.20 -5.42 -14.58
C PRO A 313 -21.99 -5.19 -15.49
N ASP A 314 -21.40 -6.28 -15.93
CA ASP A 314 -20.25 -6.31 -16.85
C ASP A 314 -20.64 -5.88 -18.27
#